data_e0c72acd804f993e4080b772910a27e3
#
_entry.id   e0c72acd804f993e4080b772910a27e3
#
_cell.length_a   1.000
_cell.length_b   1.000
_cell.length_c   1.000
_cell.angle_alpha   90.00
_cell.angle_beta   90.00
_cell.angle_gamma   90.00
#
_symmetry.space_group_name_H-M   'P 1'
#
loop_
_entity.id
_entity.type
_entity.pdbx_description
1 polymer ?
#
loop_
_entity_poly.entity_id
_entity_poly.type
_entity_poly.pdbx_seq_one_letter_code
_entity_poly.pdbx_strand_id
1 'polypeptide(L)'
;TWRNAITEEASEKLTDLFRYNIPQRWSVAHLYQAILNGEEHVKDICFQTTLAGYIHWMLTGKKVLGVGDASGMFPIDIATGKFDAKMVSQFDEAIADKGYPWKLMDIFPEVLSAGEDAGTLTQEGAKLLDTDGDLEAGVPLCPPEGDAGTGMVATNSVARRTGNVSAGTSVFSMVVLEKELSKVYKELDLVTTPSGDLVAMVHCNNCTSDLNAWVNIFREFAESFGMDVDMNQLYGTLYKKAMEGDANGGNLLAYNYISGENITEMEEGRPLFVRTPNSKFNLANFMRVNLYSALASLKIGMDLLLKEEKVGHGGLFKTKGVGQQILADAVDTPISVMETAGEGGAWGIAVLAAYLIHNNGKNLGDYLNEEVFAGQEGSELNPNQEGVKGFDEFIRIYKEGLPIERTAVNSMKL
;
A
#
# COMPACT_ATOMS: atom_id res chain seq x y z
N THR A 1 10.42 11.55 4.21
CA THR A 1 9.74 10.73 3.19
C THR A 1 9.33 9.41 3.82
N TRP A 2 8.26 8.79 3.36
CA TRP A 2 7.74 7.54 3.90
C TRP A 2 8.69 6.33 3.82
N ARG A 3 9.79 6.43 3.09
CA ARG A 3 10.89 5.45 3.04
C ARG A 3 11.98 5.69 4.09
N ASN A 4 11.80 6.67 4.97
CA ASN A 4 12.81 7.00 5.98
C ASN A 4 12.72 6.02 7.15
N ALA A 5 13.81 5.34 7.46
CA ALA A 5 13.92 4.32 8.51
C ALA A 5 14.61 4.84 9.80
N ILE A 6 14.74 6.16 9.99
CA ILE A 6 15.42 6.73 11.16
C ILE A 6 14.57 6.71 12.44
N THR A 7 13.35 6.22 12.38
CA THR A 7 12.35 6.25 13.47
C THR A 7 12.11 4.88 14.11
N GLU A 8 13.07 3.96 13.97
CA GLU A 8 12.94 2.59 14.50
C GLU A 8 12.70 2.57 16.02
N GLU A 9 13.52 3.32 16.77
CA GLU A 9 13.40 3.41 18.23
C GLU A 9 12.03 3.96 18.65
N ALA A 10 11.56 5.00 18.00
CA ALA A 10 10.25 5.61 18.27
C ALA A 10 9.10 4.64 17.92
N SER A 11 9.19 3.98 16.77
CA SER A 11 8.24 2.98 16.29
C SER A 11 8.08 1.83 17.29
N GLU A 12 9.18 1.25 17.75
CA GLU A 12 9.17 0.15 18.73
C GLU A 12 8.55 0.58 20.07
N LYS A 13 9.00 1.71 20.61
CA LYS A 13 8.49 2.23 21.87
C LYS A 13 6.99 2.53 21.84
N LEU A 14 6.51 3.15 20.74
CA LEU A 14 5.09 3.45 20.56
C LEU A 14 4.26 2.19 20.32
N THR A 15 4.77 1.22 19.57
CA THR A 15 4.12 -0.08 19.38
C THR A 15 3.92 -0.81 20.70
N ASP A 16 4.93 -0.80 21.57
CA ASP A 16 4.85 -1.41 22.91
C ASP A 16 3.90 -0.65 23.82
N LEU A 17 3.91 0.69 23.76
CA LEU A 17 3.05 1.56 24.58
C LEU A 17 1.57 1.37 24.25
N PHE A 18 1.26 1.40 22.95
CA PHE A 18 -0.14 1.38 22.48
C PHE A 18 -0.68 -0.05 22.33
N ARG A 19 0.20 -1.07 22.27
CA ARG A 19 -0.17 -2.43 21.84
C ARG A 19 -0.82 -2.44 20.46
N TYR A 20 -0.31 -1.59 19.59
CA TYR A 20 -0.76 -1.37 18.21
C TYR A 20 0.47 -1.17 17.34
N ASN A 21 0.52 -1.77 16.14
CA ASN A 21 1.67 -1.59 15.25
C ASN A 21 1.78 -0.13 14.80
N ILE A 22 2.90 0.51 15.11
CA ILE A 22 3.21 1.88 14.66
C ILE A 22 4.37 1.79 13.66
N PRO A 23 4.09 1.84 12.35
CA PRO A 23 5.12 1.81 11.33
C PRO A 23 6.08 3.00 11.42
N GLN A 24 7.35 2.78 11.08
CA GLN A 24 8.40 3.81 11.13
C GLN A 24 8.04 5.06 10.30
N ARG A 25 7.26 4.91 9.23
CA ARG A 25 6.88 6.00 8.33
C ARG A 25 5.74 6.89 8.83
N TRP A 26 5.05 6.52 9.91
CA TRP A 26 3.91 7.28 10.43
C TRP A 26 4.36 8.60 11.08
N SER A 27 3.49 9.61 10.98
CA SER A 27 3.78 10.95 11.49
C SER A 27 4.10 10.96 12.97
N VAL A 28 3.41 10.15 13.79
CA VAL A 28 3.67 10.05 15.23
C VAL A 28 5.04 9.44 15.54
N ALA A 29 5.51 8.49 14.74
CA ALA A 29 6.86 7.91 14.91
C ALA A 29 7.94 8.97 14.64
N HIS A 30 7.77 9.80 13.61
CA HIS A 30 8.67 10.92 13.33
C HIS A 30 8.65 11.99 14.44
N LEU A 31 7.45 12.35 14.91
CA LEU A 31 7.33 13.30 16.04
C LEU A 31 8.02 12.75 17.28
N TYR A 32 7.74 11.50 17.64
CA TYR A 32 8.32 10.90 18.84
C TYR A 32 9.83 10.71 18.72
N GLN A 33 10.35 10.40 17.54
CA GLN A 33 11.80 10.33 17.30
C GLN A 33 12.47 11.70 17.46
N ALA A 34 11.87 12.77 16.96
CA ALA A 34 12.38 14.13 17.19
C ALA A 34 12.38 14.50 18.70
N ILE A 35 11.37 14.06 19.45
CA ILE A 35 11.33 14.21 20.91
C ILE A 35 12.45 13.41 21.58
N LEU A 36 12.68 12.16 21.19
CA LEU A 36 13.74 11.30 21.73
C LEU A 36 15.13 11.90 21.44
N ASN A 37 15.32 12.47 20.25
CA ASN A 37 16.55 13.16 19.86
C ASN A 37 16.76 14.49 20.60
N GLY A 38 15.74 15.03 21.29
CA GLY A 38 15.79 16.33 21.96
C GLY A 38 15.88 17.50 20.99
N GLU A 39 15.22 17.40 19.81
CA GLU A 39 15.28 18.44 18.78
C GLU A 39 14.57 19.71 19.24
N GLU A 40 15.27 20.86 19.15
CA GLU A 40 14.82 22.13 19.74
C GLU A 40 13.51 22.66 19.16
N HIS A 41 13.21 22.38 17.88
CA HIS A 41 12.02 22.87 17.20
C HIS A 41 10.73 22.23 17.68
N VAL A 42 10.79 21.07 18.37
CA VAL A 42 9.62 20.32 18.82
C VAL A 42 8.71 21.15 19.70
N LYS A 43 9.28 21.98 20.59
CA LYS A 43 8.51 22.87 21.48
C LYS A 43 7.71 23.95 20.74
N ASP A 44 8.12 24.28 19.52
CA ASP A 44 7.54 25.35 18.70
C ASP A 44 6.55 24.82 17.64
N ILE A 45 6.29 23.51 17.61
CA ILE A 45 5.30 22.91 16.70
C ILE A 45 3.91 23.43 17.07
N CYS A 46 3.23 24.02 16.09
CA CYS A 46 1.87 24.51 16.22
C CYS A 46 0.85 23.78 15.33
N PHE A 47 1.33 22.97 14.39
CA PHE A 47 0.49 22.11 13.55
C PHE A 47 1.35 21.05 12.85
N GLN A 48 0.89 19.80 12.89
CA GLN A 48 1.47 18.69 12.18
C GLN A 48 0.37 18.01 11.35
N THR A 49 0.63 17.82 10.06
CA THR A 49 -0.31 17.19 9.13
C THR A 49 0.45 16.55 7.97
N THR A 50 -0.26 15.83 7.12
CA THR A 50 0.25 15.32 5.84
C THR A 50 0.32 16.41 4.78
N LEU A 51 0.92 16.10 3.63
CA LEU A 51 0.93 17.02 2.50
C LEU A 51 -0.49 17.34 2.02
N ALA A 52 -1.38 16.33 1.98
CA ALA A 52 -2.78 16.53 1.59
C ALA A 52 -3.48 17.51 2.56
N GLY A 53 -3.32 17.33 3.87
CA GLY A 53 -3.88 18.23 4.86
C GLY A 53 -3.29 19.64 4.79
N TYR A 54 -2.00 19.79 4.49
CA TYR A 54 -1.37 21.10 4.30
C TYR A 54 -1.94 21.84 3.09
N ILE A 55 -2.04 21.19 1.94
CA ILE A 55 -2.62 21.78 0.72
C ILE A 55 -4.07 22.17 0.99
N HIS A 56 -4.84 21.30 1.62
CA HIS A 56 -6.23 21.60 2.00
C HIS A 56 -6.34 22.85 2.89
N TRP A 57 -5.47 22.95 3.91
CA TRP A 57 -5.42 24.13 4.76
C TRP A 57 -5.11 25.41 3.99
N MET A 58 -4.19 25.37 3.04
CA MET A 58 -3.89 26.53 2.16
C MET A 58 -5.08 26.93 1.29
N LEU A 59 -5.88 25.97 0.85
CA LEU A 59 -7.02 26.22 -0.02
C LEU A 59 -8.27 26.70 0.73
N THR A 60 -8.47 26.22 1.98
CA THR A 60 -9.72 26.41 2.72
C THR A 60 -9.57 27.19 4.01
N GLY A 61 -8.36 27.33 4.54
CA GLY A 61 -8.08 27.81 5.89
C GLY A 61 -8.44 26.83 7.01
N LYS A 62 -9.00 25.64 6.71
CA LYS A 62 -9.36 24.61 7.70
C LYS A 62 -8.25 23.59 7.89
N LYS A 63 -7.95 23.24 9.15
CA LYS A 63 -6.96 22.25 9.57
C LYS A 63 -7.64 20.90 9.78
N VAL A 64 -8.05 20.27 8.70
CA VAL A 64 -8.76 18.98 8.70
C VAL A 64 -8.02 17.95 7.85
N LEU A 65 -8.31 16.67 8.08
CA LEU A 65 -7.74 15.56 7.34
C LEU A 65 -8.79 14.44 7.22
N GLY A 66 -8.86 13.76 6.08
CA GLY A 66 -9.69 12.60 5.90
C GLY A 66 -9.21 11.43 6.76
N VAL A 67 -10.13 10.61 7.24
CA VAL A 67 -9.85 9.53 8.18
C VAL A 67 -8.88 8.49 7.62
N GLY A 68 -8.92 8.24 6.31
CA GLY A 68 -7.99 7.34 5.64
C GLY A 68 -6.55 7.83 5.73
N ASP A 69 -6.29 9.09 5.42
CA ASP A 69 -4.95 9.69 5.52
C ASP A 69 -4.52 9.91 6.99
N ALA A 70 -5.46 10.31 7.86
CA ALA A 70 -5.22 10.47 9.30
C ALA A 70 -4.78 9.16 9.97
N SER A 71 -5.28 8.01 9.50
CA SER A 71 -4.89 6.69 10.00
C SER A 71 -3.41 6.35 9.76
N GLY A 72 -2.76 7.02 8.80
CA GLY A 72 -1.30 6.98 8.59
C GLY A 72 -0.51 7.97 9.45
N MET A 73 -1.19 8.83 10.20
CA MET A 73 -0.54 9.71 11.18
C MET A 73 -0.53 9.11 12.59
N PHE A 74 -1.66 8.55 13.01
CA PHE A 74 -1.91 8.02 14.36
C PHE A 74 -3.07 7.02 14.32
N PRO A 75 -3.16 6.05 15.26
CA PRO A 75 -4.28 5.10 15.33
C PRO A 75 -5.65 5.77 15.41
N ILE A 76 -6.59 5.21 14.66
CA ILE A 76 -7.99 5.63 14.63
C ILE A 76 -8.85 4.66 15.46
N ASP A 77 -9.72 5.20 16.29
CA ASP A 77 -10.83 4.45 16.87
C ASP A 77 -11.93 4.31 15.80
N ILE A 78 -12.11 3.08 15.31
CA ILE A 78 -13.08 2.78 14.24
C ILE A 78 -14.54 3.01 14.63
N ALA A 79 -14.86 3.04 15.93
CA ALA A 79 -16.21 3.32 16.41
C ALA A 79 -16.57 4.82 16.29
N THR A 80 -15.57 5.69 16.40
CA THR A 80 -15.78 7.14 16.35
C THR A 80 -15.26 7.79 15.05
N GLY A 81 -14.38 7.12 14.30
CA GLY A 81 -13.70 7.69 13.14
C GLY A 81 -12.73 8.83 13.50
N LYS A 82 -12.27 8.88 14.73
CA LYS A 82 -11.34 9.92 15.25
C LYS A 82 -10.07 9.25 15.78
N PHE A 83 -9.03 10.05 16.08
CA PHE A 83 -7.85 9.50 16.74
C PHE A 83 -8.21 8.83 18.06
N ASP A 84 -7.59 7.67 18.34
CA ASP A 84 -7.87 6.89 19.56
C ASP A 84 -7.52 7.69 20.81
N ALA A 85 -8.55 8.07 21.56
CA ALA A 85 -8.40 8.95 22.72
C ALA A 85 -7.57 8.34 23.85
N LYS A 86 -7.58 7.00 24.00
CA LYS A 86 -6.75 6.29 24.98
C LYS A 86 -5.27 6.38 24.59
N MET A 87 -4.95 6.13 23.32
CA MET A 87 -3.57 6.18 22.84
C MET A 87 -3.06 7.62 22.82
N VAL A 88 -3.91 8.62 22.53
CA VAL A 88 -3.59 10.05 22.67
C VAL A 88 -3.20 10.36 24.12
N SER A 89 -3.98 9.92 25.13
CA SER A 89 -3.63 10.12 26.53
C SER A 89 -2.32 9.43 26.91
N GLN A 90 -2.08 8.20 26.43
CA GLN A 90 -0.83 7.48 26.67
C GLN A 90 0.38 8.21 26.06
N PHE A 91 0.22 8.80 24.87
CA PHE A 91 1.28 9.60 24.24
C PHE A 91 1.58 10.86 25.07
N ASP A 92 0.55 11.63 25.44
CA ASP A 92 0.71 12.86 26.24
C ASP A 92 1.35 12.55 27.59
N GLU A 93 1.00 11.44 28.25
CA GLU A 93 1.62 10.98 29.49
C GLU A 93 3.10 10.61 29.29
N ALA A 94 3.44 9.95 28.17
CA ALA A 94 4.81 9.52 27.86
C ALA A 94 5.78 10.70 27.62
N ILE A 95 5.27 11.87 27.27
CA ILE A 95 6.08 13.09 27.03
C ILE A 95 5.89 14.17 28.10
N ALA A 96 5.13 13.90 29.16
CA ALA A 96 4.78 14.91 30.17
C ALA A 96 6.00 15.53 30.85
N ASP A 97 7.08 14.77 31.03
CA ASP A 97 8.35 15.24 31.62
C ASP A 97 9.11 16.24 30.73
N LYS A 98 8.77 16.34 29.45
CA LYS A 98 9.40 17.28 28.51
C LYS A 98 8.89 18.71 28.64
N GLY A 99 7.70 18.90 29.24
CA GLY A 99 7.12 20.20 29.50
C GLY A 99 6.81 21.04 28.26
N TYR A 100 6.41 20.37 27.15
CA TYR A 100 5.99 21.08 25.93
C TYR A 100 4.72 21.90 26.17
N PRO A 101 4.54 23.06 25.48
CA PRO A 101 3.39 23.96 25.68
C PRO A 101 2.11 23.41 25.02
N TRP A 102 2.18 22.27 24.33
CA TRP A 102 1.10 21.64 23.57
C TRP A 102 0.89 20.19 24.02
N LYS A 103 -0.30 19.68 23.78
CA LYS A 103 -0.66 18.27 23.77
C LYS A 103 -0.88 17.81 22.32
N LEU A 104 -0.88 16.51 22.09
CA LEU A 104 -0.95 15.95 20.75
C LEU A 104 -2.13 16.53 19.95
N MET A 105 -3.31 16.62 20.54
CA MET A 105 -4.51 17.15 19.87
C MET A 105 -4.49 18.66 19.62
N ASP A 106 -3.60 19.41 20.25
CA ASP A 106 -3.43 20.83 19.97
C ASP A 106 -2.72 21.08 18.64
N ILE A 107 -1.92 20.08 18.19
CA ILE A 107 -1.09 20.18 16.98
C ILE A 107 -1.57 19.27 15.83
N PHE A 108 -2.50 18.36 16.07
CA PHE A 108 -3.03 17.45 15.05
C PHE A 108 -4.27 18.02 14.36
N PRO A 109 -4.57 17.60 13.11
CA PRO A 109 -5.77 18.01 12.39
C PRO A 109 -7.05 17.39 13.00
N GLU A 110 -8.18 18.04 12.77
CA GLU A 110 -9.49 17.42 12.95
C GLU A 110 -9.68 16.32 11.88
N VAL A 111 -10.15 15.15 12.31
CA VAL A 111 -10.39 14.01 11.41
C VAL A 111 -11.82 14.04 10.91
N LEU A 112 -12.00 13.90 9.61
CA LEU A 112 -13.32 13.86 8.94
C LEU A 112 -13.47 12.57 8.12
N SER A 113 -14.67 12.01 8.07
CA SER A 113 -15.01 10.88 7.22
C SER A 113 -15.47 11.34 5.84
N ALA A 114 -15.39 10.48 4.84
CA ALA A 114 -15.92 10.74 3.50
C ALA A 114 -17.40 11.20 3.58
N GLY A 115 -17.73 12.25 2.85
CA GLY A 115 -19.06 12.87 2.84
C GLY A 115 -19.27 13.95 3.90
N GLU A 116 -18.34 14.16 4.86
CA GLU A 116 -18.38 15.29 5.77
C GLU A 116 -17.84 16.57 5.09
N ASP A 117 -18.37 17.74 5.51
CA ASP A 117 -17.99 19.04 4.97
C ASP A 117 -16.60 19.46 5.48
N ALA A 118 -15.62 19.50 4.59
CA ALA A 118 -14.27 19.95 4.90
C ALA A 118 -14.06 21.46 4.61
N GLY A 119 -15.09 22.20 4.26
CA GLY A 119 -15.06 23.62 4.00
C GLY A 119 -15.14 23.97 2.51
N THR A 120 -14.91 25.24 2.22
CA THR A 120 -15.02 25.78 0.87
C THR A 120 -13.72 26.45 0.45
N LEU A 121 -13.48 26.46 -0.86
CA LEU A 121 -12.36 27.18 -1.47
C LEU A 121 -12.43 28.66 -1.10
N THR A 122 -11.37 29.21 -0.54
CA THR A 122 -11.24 30.63 -0.25
C THR A 122 -10.82 31.43 -1.48
N GLN A 123 -10.89 32.76 -1.43
CA GLN A 123 -10.36 33.60 -2.52
C GLN A 123 -8.85 33.44 -2.68
N GLU A 124 -8.13 33.31 -1.57
CA GLU A 124 -6.70 33.05 -1.55
C GLU A 124 -6.38 31.69 -2.14
N GLY A 125 -7.16 30.66 -1.77
CA GLY A 125 -7.03 29.31 -2.34
C GLY A 125 -7.31 29.26 -3.83
N ALA A 126 -8.34 29.96 -4.31
CA ALA A 126 -8.65 30.06 -5.73
C ALA A 126 -7.48 30.67 -6.53
N LYS A 127 -6.89 31.75 -6.03
CA LYS A 127 -5.71 32.40 -6.65
C LYS A 127 -4.46 31.51 -6.66
N LEU A 128 -4.30 30.60 -5.72
CA LEU A 128 -3.19 29.64 -5.71
C LEU A 128 -3.32 28.61 -6.84
N LEU A 129 -4.55 28.22 -7.18
CA LEU A 129 -4.84 27.21 -8.19
C LEU A 129 -4.94 27.81 -9.59
N ASP A 130 -5.49 29.01 -9.67
CA ASP A 130 -5.80 29.71 -10.93
C ASP A 130 -5.36 31.17 -10.86
N THR A 131 -4.24 31.46 -11.53
CA THR A 131 -3.68 32.82 -11.63
C THR A 131 -4.44 33.72 -12.55
N ASP A 132 -5.21 33.15 -13.49
CA ASP A 132 -5.99 33.90 -14.49
C ASP A 132 -7.31 34.42 -13.89
N GLY A 133 -7.79 33.80 -12.82
CA GLY A 133 -8.91 34.24 -12.01
C GLY A 133 -10.28 33.78 -12.48
N ASP A 134 -10.32 32.71 -13.26
CA ASP A 134 -11.57 32.07 -13.71
C ASP A 134 -12.21 31.19 -12.63
N LEU A 135 -11.39 30.70 -11.67
CA LEU A 135 -11.86 29.86 -10.56
C LEU A 135 -12.46 30.69 -9.44
N GLU A 136 -13.74 30.51 -9.19
CA GLU A 136 -14.47 31.22 -8.14
C GLU A 136 -14.29 30.56 -6.76
N ALA A 137 -14.25 31.39 -5.72
CA ALA A 137 -14.29 30.93 -4.33
C ALA A 137 -15.68 30.37 -3.97
N GLY A 138 -15.76 29.55 -2.90
CA GLY A 138 -17.01 28.99 -2.40
C GLY A 138 -17.32 27.57 -2.87
N VAL A 139 -16.48 26.98 -3.74
CA VAL A 139 -16.61 25.57 -4.12
C VAL A 139 -16.39 24.70 -2.88
N PRO A 140 -17.32 23.76 -2.54
CA PRO A 140 -17.14 22.85 -1.41
C PRO A 140 -16.01 21.87 -1.67
N LEU A 141 -15.23 21.56 -0.62
CA LEU A 141 -14.17 20.57 -0.66
C LEU A 141 -14.51 19.37 0.22
N CYS A 142 -14.25 18.17 -0.28
CA CYS A 142 -14.30 16.95 0.52
C CYS A 142 -13.07 16.85 1.46
N PRO A 143 -13.11 16.01 2.49
CA PRO A 143 -11.95 15.73 3.31
C PRO A 143 -10.75 15.30 2.46
N PRO A 144 -9.54 15.87 2.68
CA PRO A 144 -8.36 15.51 1.92
C PRO A 144 -7.89 14.12 2.31
N GLU A 145 -7.57 13.28 1.33
CA GLU A 145 -7.18 11.88 1.50
C GLU A 145 -5.84 11.58 0.84
N GLY A 146 -5.16 10.55 1.33
CA GLY A 146 -3.95 10.00 0.72
C GLY A 146 -4.24 9.10 -0.48
N ASP A 147 -3.19 8.78 -1.23
CA ASP A 147 -3.25 7.95 -2.45
C ASP A 147 -3.75 6.51 -2.18
N ALA A 148 -3.50 5.97 -1.01
CA ALA A 148 -3.96 4.64 -0.62
C ALA A 148 -5.49 4.59 -0.50
N GLY A 149 -6.11 5.49 0.27
CA GLY A 149 -7.56 5.56 0.45
C GLY A 149 -8.28 5.91 -0.85
N THR A 150 -7.78 6.90 -1.60
CA THR A 150 -8.36 7.27 -2.90
C THR A 150 -8.19 6.15 -3.93
N GLY A 151 -7.12 5.37 -3.87
CA GLY A 151 -6.92 4.17 -4.68
C GLY A 151 -7.98 3.10 -4.39
N MET A 152 -8.37 2.89 -3.13
CA MET A 152 -9.46 1.98 -2.77
C MET A 152 -10.80 2.44 -3.33
N VAL A 153 -11.08 3.75 -3.33
CA VAL A 153 -12.28 4.33 -3.95
C VAL A 153 -12.27 4.11 -5.46
N ALA A 154 -11.15 4.42 -6.12
CA ALA A 154 -10.99 4.27 -7.57
C ALA A 154 -11.13 2.82 -8.06
N THR A 155 -11.08 1.88 -7.14
CA THR A 155 -11.10 0.44 -7.44
C THR A 155 -12.30 -0.28 -6.82
N ASN A 156 -13.25 0.46 -6.29
CA ASN A 156 -14.45 -0.08 -5.62
C ASN A 156 -14.11 -1.12 -4.54
N SER A 157 -13.05 -0.85 -3.76
CA SER A 157 -12.54 -1.81 -2.76
C SER A 157 -12.65 -1.30 -1.32
N VAL A 158 -13.72 -0.54 -1.01
CA VAL A 158 -13.96 0.02 0.33
C VAL A 158 -14.91 -0.84 1.18
N ALA A 159 -15.57 -1.83 0.61
CA ALA A 159 -16.48 -2.71 1.33
C ALA A 159 -15.71 -3.76 2.15
N ARG A 160 -16.29 -4.22 3.24
CA ARG A 160 -15.69 -5.29 4.07
C ARG A 160 -15.41 -6.55 3.26
N ARG A 161 -14.29 -7.20 3.52
CA ARG A 161 -13.80 -8.39 2.81
C ARG A 161 -13.41 -8.13 1.36
N THR A 162 -13.34 -6.90 0.94
CA THR A 162 -12.74 -6.51 -0.33
C THR A 162 -11.38 -5.86 -0.10
N GLY A 163 -10.62 -5.71 -1.17
CA GLY A 163 -9.33 -5.06 -1.08
C GLY A 163 -8.77 -4.72 -2.45
N ASN A 164 -7.66 -4.04 -2.47
CA ASN A 164 -6.91 -3.79 -3.70
C ASN A 164 -5.44 -4.17 -3.55
N VAL A 165 -4.80 -4.40 -4.69
CA VAL A 165 -3.36 -4.62 -4.77
C VAL A 165 -2.79 -3.64 -5.80
N SER A 166 -1.76 -2.93 -5.40
CA SER A 166 -0.96 -2.08 -6.29
C SER A 166 0.43 -2.67 -6.43
N ALA A 167 0.82 -3.03 -7.67
CA ALA A 167 2.12 -3.60 -7.97
C ALA A 167 2.89 -2.71 -8.95
N GLY A 168 4.07 -2.31 -8.53
CA GLY A 168 5.02 -1.50 -9.29
C GLY A 168 6.45 -1.84 -8.87
N THR A 169 7.27 -0.84 -8.58
CA THR A 169 8.60 -1.02 -7.95
C THR A 169 8.49 -1.75 -6.61
N SER A 170 7.49 -1.39 -5.81
CA SER A 170 7.01 -2.08 -4.61
C SER A 170 5.63 -2.68 -4.86
N VAL A 171 5.16 -3.52 -3.95
CA VAL A 171 3.79 -4.04 -3.98
C VAL A 171 3.14 -3.88 -2.62
N PHE A 172 1.87 -3.48 -2.61
CA PHE A 172 1.08 -3.49 -1.39
C PHE A 172 -0.34 -4.00 -1.67
N SER A 173 -0.92 -4.62 -0.66
CA SER A 173 -2.32 -5.01 -0.62
C SER A 173 -3.00 -4.33 0.55
N MET A 174 -4.20 -3.83 0.33
CA MET A 174 -5.08 -3.26 1.34
C MET A 174 -6.36 -4.07 1.39
N VAL A 175 -6.71 -4.60 2.55
CA VAL A 175 -7.90 -5.44 2.74
C VAL A 175 -8.76 -4.87 3.86
N VAL A 176 -10.04 -4.61 3.57
CA VAL A 176 -11.01 -4.12 4.56
C VAL A 176 -11.43 -5.26 5.46
N LEU A 177 -11.15 -5.13 6.76
CA LEU A 177 -11.38 -6.15 7.76
C LEU A 177 -12.84 -6.16 8.25
N GLU A 178 -13.33 -7.32 8.68
CA GLU A 178 -14.61 -7.44 9.38
C GLU A 178 -14.48 -7.17 10.88
N LYS A 179 -13.28 -7.38 11.44
CA LYS A 179 -12.98 -7.27 12.87
C LYS A 179 -11.52 -6.86 13.09
N GLU A 180 -11.18 -6.48 14.29
CA GLU A 180 -9.80 -6.24 14.70
C GLU A 180 -8.98 -7.53 14.67
N LEU A 181 -7.67 -7.39 14.44
CA LEU A 181 -6.73 -8.51 14.50
C LEU A 181 -6.60 -9.04 15.94
N SER A 182 -6.36 -10.34 16.09
CA SER A 182 -6.27 -11.00 17.41
C SER A 182 -5.03 -10.59 18.21
N LYS A 183 -4.00 -10.07 17.54
CA LYS A 183 -2.74 -9.59 18.14
C LYS A 183 -2.08 -8.55 17.25
N VAL A 184 -1.03 -7.92 17.77
CA VAL A 184 -0.16 -7.04 17.00
C VAL A 184 0.71 -7.85 16.04
N TYR A 185 0.69 -7.48 14.76
CA TYR A 185 1.57 -7.99 13.72
C TYR A 185 2.42 -6.82 13.22
N LYS A 186 3.75 -6.93 13.30
CA LYS A 186 4.67 -5.90 12.78
C LYS A 186 4.71 -5.87 11.26
N GLU A 187 4.26 -6.93 10.62
CA GLU A 187 4.19 -7.10 9.16
C GLU A 187 2.93 -6.47 8.55
N LEU A 188 1.94 -6.13 9.38
CA LEU A 188 0.66 -5.60 8.94
C LEU A 188 0.46 -4.18 9.49
N ASP A 189 0.26 -3.23 8.60
CA ASP A 189 -0.13 -1.89 9.03
C ASP A 189 -1.65 -1.78 9.06
N LEU A 190 -2.17 -1.19 10.11
CA LEU A 190 -3.61 -0.98 10.28
C LEU A 190 -3.94 0.47 9.99
N VAL A 191 -4.65 0.70 8.90
CA VAL A 191 -5.16 2.00 8.45
C VAL A 191 -6.67 1.95 8.28
N THR A 192 -7.30 2.96 7.69
CA THR A 192 -8.75 2.94 7.44
C THR A 192 -9.07 3.26 5.98
N THR A 193 -10.28 2.87 5.56
CA THR A 193 -10.91 3.42 4.35
C THR A 193 -11.25 4.90 4.56
N PRO A 194 -11.55 5.68 3.51
CA PRO A 194 -12.07 7.04 3.66
C PRO A 194 -13.40 7.14 4.42
N SER A 195 -14.12 6.03 4.61
CA SER A 195 -15.32 5.94 5.46
C SER A 195 -15.05 5.48 6.90
N GLY A 196 -13.79 5.16 7.26
CA GLY A 196 -13.39 4.77 8.61
C GLY A 196 -13.41 3.27 8.90
N ASP A 197 -13.70 2.41 7.92
CA ASP A 197 -13.60 0.96 8.12
C ASP A 197 -12.12 0.53 8.20
N LEU A 198 -11.82 -0.42 9.10
CA LEU A 198 -10.47 -0.89 9.37
C LEU A 198 -9.88 -1.64 8.16
N VAL A 199 -8.66 -1.32 7.82
CA VAL A 199 -7.92 -1.91 6.71
C VAL A 199 -6.59 -2.48 7.21
N ALA A 200 -6.29 -3.73 6.86
CA ALA A 200 -4.94 -4.26 6.98
C ALA A 200 -4.17 -4.03 5.67
N MET A 201 -3.00 -3.44 5.76
CA MET A 201 -2.10 -3.25 4.64
C MET A 201 -0.87 -4.14 4.79
N VAL A 202 -0.63 -4.96 3.77
CA VAL A 202 0.63 -5.68 3.56
C VAL A 202 1.47 -4.86 2.59
N HIS A 203 2.61 -4.35 3.02
CA HIS A 203 3.50 -3.57 2.17
C HIS A 203 4.85 -4.28 1.99
N CYS A 204 5.27 -4.47 0.73
CA CYS A 204 6.54 -5.07 0.37
C CYS A 204 7.37 -4.08 -0.46
N ASN A 205 8.62 -3.92 -0.10
CA ASN A 205 9.52 -2.96 -0.74
C ASN A 205 9.96 -3.39 -2.14
N ASN A 206 9.95 -4.70 -2.43
CA ASN A 206 10.49 -5.27 -3.64
C ASN A 206 9.39 -5.96 -4.46
N CYS A 207 9.26 -5.58 -5.74
CA CYS A 207 8.34 -6.22 -6.67
C CYS A 207 8.96 -6.33 -8.07
N THR A 208 8.72 -5.39 -8.99
CA THR A 208 9.07 -5.56 -10.41
C THR A 208 10.47 -5.09 -10.78
N SER A 209 11.23 -4.45 -9.89
CA SER A 209 12.53 -3.83 -10.25
C SER A 209 13.55 -4.83 -10.76
N ASP A 210 13.72 -5.98 -10.09
CA ASP A 210 14.63 -7.04 -10.55
C ASP A 210 14.12 -7.73 -11.81
N LEU A 211 12.80 -8.00 -11.89
CA LEU A 211 12.17 -8.53 -13.09
C LEU A 211 12.43 -7.63 -14.32
N ASN A 212 12.35 -6.32 -14.16
CA ASN A 212 12.64 -5.35 -15.22
C ASN A 212 14.11 -5.41 -15.67
N ALA A 213 15.04 -5.62 -14.71
CA ALA A 213 16.45 -5.82 -15.05
C ALA A 213 16.68 -7.05 -15.92
N TRP A 214 16.02 -8.16 -15.59
CA TRP A 214 16.06 -9.37 -16.42
C TRP A 214 15.45 -9.17 -17.83
N VAL A 215 14.29 -8.48 -17.92
CA VAL A 215 13.68 -8.16 -19.21
C VAL A 215 14.61 -7.28 -20.05
N ASN A 216 15.34 -6.33 -19.45
CA ASN A 216 16.33 -5.52 -20.15
C ASN A 216 17.48 -6.36 -20.73
N ILE A 217 17.95 -7.41 -20.04
CA ILE A 217 18.96 -8.32 -20.59
C ILE A 217 18.44 -9.01 -21.86
N PHE A 218 17.17 -9.43 -21.89
CA PHE A 218 16.58 -10.01 -23.11
C PHE A 218 16.46 -8.98 -24.24
N ARG A 219 16.15 -7.72 -23.93
CA ARG A 219 16.18 -6.61 -24.90
C ARG A 219 17.59 -6.45 -25.50
N GLU A 220 18.60 -6.28 -24.66
CA GLU A 220 20.00 -6.11 -25.10
C GLU A 220 20.49 -7.31 -25.93
N PHE A 221 20.09 -8.52 -25.56
CA PHE A 221 20.38 -9.72 -26.34
C PHE A 221 19.77 -9.64 -27.74
N ALA A 222 18.49 -9.29 -27.86
CA ALA A 222 17.82 -9.18 -29.16
C ALA A 222 18.41 -8.06 -30.02
N GLU A 223 18.69 -6.89 -29.41
CA GLU A 223 19.36 -5.75 -30.09
C GLU A 223 20.76 -6.13 -30.62
N SER A 224 21.48 -7.01 -29.91
CA SER A 224 22.80 -7.48 -30.34
C SER A 224 22.74 -8.31 -31.64
N PHE A 225 21.57 -8.85 -31.99
CA PHE A 225 21.28 -9.50 -33.29
C PHE A 225 20.70 -8.53 -34.32
N GLY A 226 20.66 -7.22 -34.03
CA GLY A 226 20.12 -6.20 -34.93
C GLY A 226 18.58 -6.17 -35.00
N MET A 227 17.91 -6.74 -33.99
CA MET A 227 16.44 -6.69 -33.90
C MET A 227 16.03 -5.35 -33.29
N ASP A 228 14.99 -4.73 -33.86
CA ASP A 228 14.28 -3.62 -33.21
C ASP A 228 13.27 -4.20 -32.21
N VAL A 229 13.31 -3.72 -30.96
CA VAL A 229 12.56 -4.32 -29.86
C VAL A 229 11.52 -3.35 -29.32
N ASP A 230 10.24 -3.66 -29.55
CA ASP A 230 9.12 -3.04 -28.83
C ASP A 230 9.02 -3.64 -27.42
N MET A 231 9.17 -2.78 -26.39
CA MET A 231 9.17 -3.23 -25.00
C MET A 231 7.83 -3.85 -24.57
N ASN A 232 6.70 -3.37 -25.05
CA ASN A 232 5.39 -3.94 -24.70
C ASN A 232 5.23 -5.34 -25.28
N GLN A 233 5.71 -5.54 -26.53
CA GLN A 233 5.73 -6.83 -27.17
C GLN A 233 6.67 -7.79 -26.44
N LEU A 234 7.84 -7.31 -26.00
CA LEU A 234 8.81 -8.13 -25.27
C LEU A 234 8.23 -8.59 -23.92
N TYR A 235 7.69 -7.67 -23.11
CA TYR A 235 7.02 -8.02 -21.85
C TYR A 235 5.88 -9.00 -22.09
N GLY A 236 5.00 -8.73 -23.05
CA GLY A 236 3.89 -9.60 -23.38
C GLY A 236 4.33 -11.02 -23.80
N THR A 237 5.41 -11.13 -24.57
CA THR A 237 5.98 -12.40 -25.01
C THR A 237 6.58 -13.19 -23.84
N LEU A 238 7.41 -12.53 -23.02
CA LEU A 238 8.07 -13.17 -21.87
C LEU A 238 7.04 -13.61 -20.79
N TYR A 239 6.03 -12.79 -20.53
CA TYR A 239 4.98 -13.10 -19.56
C TYR A 239 4.10 -14.27 -20.04
N LYS A 240 3.71 -14.30 -21.33
CA LYS A 240 3.01 -15.46 -21.92
C LYS A 240 3.87 -16.70 -21.83
N LYS A 241 5.18 -16.58 -22.08
CA LYS A 241 6.11 -17.71 -21.98
C LYS A 241 6.19 -18.26 -20.56
N ALA A 242 6.11 -17.42 -19.54
CA ALA A 242 6.07 -17.85 -18.14
C ALA A 242 4.89 -18.81 -17.85
N MET A 243 3.74 -18.63 -18.52
CA MET A 243 2.56 -19.51 -18.33
C MET A 243 2.75 -20.92 -18.89
N GLU A 244 3.75 -21.15 -19.74
CA GLU A 244 4.11 -22.48 -20.25
C GLU A 244 5.04 -23.26 -19.31
N GLY A 245 5.54 -22.61 -18.24
CA GLY A 245 6.45 -23.23 -17.26
C GLY A 245 5.73 -24.21 -16.33
N ASP A 246 6.52 -25.05 -15.66
CA ASP A 246 6.00 -25.93 -14.60
C ASP A 246 5.33 -25.07 -13.49
N ALA A 247 4.24 -25.54 -12.91
CA ALA A 247 3.45 -24.79 -11.94
C ALA A 247 4.28 -24.30 -10.73
N ASN A 248 5.31 -25.07 -10.30
CA ASN A 248 6.24 -24.70 -9.22
C ASN A 248 7.50 -23.94 -9.68
N GLY A 249 7.53 -23.44 -10.93
CA GLY A 249 8.71 -22.77 -11.49
C GLY A 249 9.90 -23.70 -11.78
N GLY A 250 9.68 -25.02 -11.91
CA GLY A 250 10.73 -26.01 -12.22
C GLY A 250 11.77 -26.19 -11.13
N ASN A 251 11.42 -25.96 -9.86
CA ASN A 251 12.30 -25.96 -8.71
C ASN A 251 13.47 -24.94 -8.82
N LEU A 252 13.24 -23.84 -9.52
CA LEU A 252 14.11 -22.67 -9.50
C LEU A 252 13.73 -21.77 -8.32
N LEU A 253 14.68 -20.94 -7.86
CA LEU A 253 14.47 -19.98 -6.79
C LEU A 253 15.06 -18.63 -7.18
N ALA A 254 14.32 -17.56 -6.97
CA ALA A 254 14.81 -16.21 -7.14
C ALA A 254 14.41 -15.35 -5.93
N TYR A 255 15.29 -14.45 -5.54
CA TYR A 255 15.05 -13.34 -4.61
C TYR A 255 15.24 -12.04 -5.37
N ASN A 256 14.22 -11.20 -5.36
CA ASN A 256 14.19 -9.92 -6.07
C ASN A 256 14.56 -8.73 -5.18
N TYR A 257 15.25 -8.96 -4.09
CA TYR A 257 15.53 -7.97 -3.06
C TYR A 257 16.60 -6.97 -3.50
N ILE A 258 16.16 -5.84 -4.08
CA ILE A 258 17.01 -4.67 -4.38
C ILE A 258 17.24 -3.85 -3.11
N SER A 259 16.30 -3.92 -2.15
CA SER A 259 16.36 -3.24 -0.86
C SER A 259 15.96 -4.20 0.26
N GLY A 260 16.02 -3.75 1.51
CA GLY A 260 15.47 -4.50 2.64
C GLY A 260 13.99 -4.83 2.47
N GLU A 261 13.52 -5.87 3.18
CA GLU A 261 12.15 -6.38 3.10
C GLU A 261 11.61 -6.72 4.49
N ASN A 262 10.71 -5.90 5.00
CA ASN A 262 10.19 -6.05 6.35
C ASN A 262 9.43 -7.36 6.57
N ILE A 263 8.68 -7.83 5.57
CA ILE A 263 7.90 -9.08 5.64
C ILE A 263 8.78 -10.30 5.92
N THR A 264 10.04 -10.27 5.52
CA THR A 264 11.00 -11.36 5.73
C THR A 264 12.16 -10.95 6.63
N GLU A 265 12.05 -9.82 7.32
CA GLU A 265 13.05 -9.29 8.26
C GLU A 265 14.45 -9.18 7.64
N MET A 266 14.53 -8.61 6.43
CA MET A 266 15.78 -8.30 5.73
C MET A 266 16.04 -6.80 5.78
N GLU A 267 17.17 -6.37 6.36
CA GLU A 267 17.57 -4.96 6.41
C GLU A 267 18.07 -4.45 5.08
N GLU A 268 18.75 -5.30 4.32
CA GLU A 268 19.28 -5.04 2.97
C GLU A 268 18.90 -6.19 2.03
N GLY A 269 19.06 -6.01 0.73
CA GLY A 269 18.80 -7.04 -0.27
C GLY A 269 20.02 -7.32 -1.16
N ARG A 270 20.04 -8.53 -1.70
CA ARG A 270 20.96 -8.95 -2.79
C ARG A 270 20.14 -9.80 -3.76
N PRO A 271 19.81 -9.28 -4.96
CA PRO A 271 19.07 -10.09 -5.92
C PRO A 271 19.83 -11.36 -6.25
N LEU A 272 19.18 -12.51 -6.06
CA LEU A 272 19.77 -13.82 -6.24
C LEU A 272 18.93 -14.71 -7.14
N PHE A 273 19.60 -15.47 -8.00
CA PHE A 273 19.00 -16.57 -8.74
C PHE A 273 19.72 -17.88 -8.36
N VAL A 274 18.96 -18.83 -7.84
CA VAL A 274 19.49 -20.10 -7.30
C VAL A 274 18.84 -21.28 -8.01
N ARG A 275 19.65 -22.29 -8.34
CA ARG A 275 19.19 -23.54 -8.90
C ARG A 275 19.99 -24.72 -8.39
N THR A 276 19.35 -25.86 -8.33
CA THR A 276 20.00 -27.14 -8.05
C THR A 276 20.28 -27.89 -9.36
N PRO A 277 21.15 -28.92 -9.37
CA PRO A 277 21.39 -29.74 -10.56
C PRO A 277 20.13 -30.35 -11.16
N ASN A 278 19.07 -30.57 -10.36
CA ASN A 278 17.81 -31.19 -10.77
C ASN A 278 16.73 -30.18 -11.17
N SER A 279 17.00 -28.87 -11.07
CA SER A 279 16.05 -27.83 -11.49
C SER A 279 15.86 -27.84 -13.01
N LYS A 280 14.63 -27.66 -13.48
CA LYS A 280 14.33 -27.52 -14.91
C LYS A 280 14.56 -26.10 -15.36
N PHE A 281 15.78 -25.80 -15.82
CA PHE A 281 16.18 -24.46 -16.24
C PHE A 281 15.89 -24.25 -17.72
N ASN A 282 14.83 -23.51 -18.02
CA ASN A 282 14.44 -23.03 -19.33
C ASN A 282 13.78 -21.65 -19.23
N LEU A 283 13.55 -20.97 -20.34
CA LEU A 283 13.00 -19.61 -20.37
C LEU A 283 11.63 -19.51 -19.67
N ALA A 284 10.76 -20.50 -19.87
CA ALA A 284 9.42 -20.49 -19.29
C ALA A 284 9.47 -20.53 -17.74
N ASN A 285 10.23 -21.47 -17.18
CA ASN A 285 10.43 -21.58 -15.73
C ASN A 285 11.22 -20.38 -15.16
N PHE A 286 12.22 -19.88 -15.88
CA PHE A 286 12.97 -18.70 -15.49
C PHE A 286 12.04 -17.49 -15.34
N MET A 287 11.21 -17.21 -16.34
CA MET A 287 10.28 -16.09 -16.28
C MET A 287 9.20 -16.29 -15.22
N ARG A 288 8.70 -17.51 -15.05
CA ARG A 288 7.70 -17.82 -14.03
C ARG A 288 8.24 -17.58 -12.62
N VAL A 289 9.43 -18.04 -12.30
CA VAL A 289 10.02 -17.88 -10.95
C VAL A 289 10.33 -16.42 -10.64
N ASN A 290 10.69 -15.60 -11.63
CA ASN A 290 10.90 -14.17 -11.43
C ASN A 290 9.57 -13.42 -11.20
N LEU A 291 8.47 -13.83 -11.87
CA LEU A 291 7.14 -13.32 -11.56
C LEU A 291 6.67 -13.77 -10.17
N TYR A 292 6.95 -15.00 -9.77
CA TYR A 292 6.65 -15.50 -8.43
C TYR A 292 7.43 -14.75 -7.35
N SER A 293 8.72 -14.53 -7.58
CA SER A 293 9.58 -13.76 -6.67
C SER A 293 9.05 -12.35 -6.44
N ALA A 294 8.55 -11.69 -7.50
CA ALA A 294 7.96 -10.35 -7.39
C ALA A 294 6.73 -10.29 -6.45
N LEU A 295 6.04 -11.42 -6.23
CA LEU A 295 4.85 -11.52 -5.38
C LEU A 295 5.10 -12.33 -4.09
N ALA A 296 6.29 -12.89 -3.89
CA ALA A 296 6.58 -13.81 -2.79
C ALA A 296 6.39 -13.17 -1.41
N SER A 297 6.95 -11.98 -1.20
CA SER A 297 6.78 -11.25 0.07
C SER A 297 5.32 -10.89 0.31
N LEU A 298 4.60 -10.44 -0.73
CA LEU A 298 3.16 -10.16 -0.62
C LEU A 298 2.39 -11.42 -0.19
N LYS A 299 2.63 -12.56 -0.82
CA LYS A 299 2.01 -13.84 -0.44
C LYS A 299 2.27 -14.20 1.01
N ILE A 300 3.50 -14.00 1.49
CA ILE A 300 3.85 -14.28 2.90
C ILE A 300 3.04 -13.40 3.85
N GLY A 301 2.94 -12.11 3.58
CA GLY A 301 2.14 -11.18 4.38
C GLY A 301 0.64 -11.47 4.29
N MET A 302 0.13 -11.79 3.09
CA MET A 302 -1.27 -12.17 2.91
C MET A 302 -1.62 -13.47 3.63
N ASP A 303 -0.71 -14.45 3.70
CA ASP A 303 -0.92 -15.69 4.47
C ASP A 303 -1.09 -15.42 5.98
N LEU A 304 -0.44 -14.38 6.53
CA LEU A 304 -0.65 -13.96 7.91
C LEU A 304 -2.05 -13.38 8.08
N LEU A 305 -2.47 -12.52 7.16
CA LEU A 305 -3.80 -11.89 7.18
C LEU A 305 -4.92 -12.92 7.01
N LEU A 306 -4.78 -13.86 6.08
CA LEU A 306 -5.78 -14.92 5.80
C LEU A 306 -5.95 -15.92 6.96
N LYS A 307 -4.99 -16.03 7.87
CA LYS A 307 -5.16 -16.81 9.12
C LYS A 307 -6.09 -16.12 10.12
N GLU A 308 -6.14 -14.80 10.10
CA GLU A 308 -6.99 -13.98 10.98
C GLU A 308 -8.40 -13.82 10.39
N GLU A 309 -8.49 -13.67 9.09
CA GLU A 309 -9.74 -13.38 8.38
C GLU A 309 -9.92 -14.27 7.15
N LYS A 310 -11.18 -14.73 6.92
CA LYS A 310 -11.56 -15.30 5.63
C LYS A 310 -11.85 -14.15 4.66
N VAL A 311 -10.86 -13.71 3.92
CA VAL A 311 -11.01 -12.69 2.89
C VAL A 311 -11.80 -13.28 1.71
N GLY A 312 -12.85 -12.60 1.28
CA GLY A 312 -13.56 -12.90 0.03
C GLY A 312 -13.29 -11.77 -0.96
N HIS A 313 -13.14 -12.10 -2.20
CA HIS A 313 -13.08 -11.25 -3.40
C HIS A 313 -12.40 -9.87 -3.31
N GLY A 314 -11.50 -9.61 -4.23
CA GLY A 314 -11.04 -8.29 -4.58
C GLY A 314 -9.54 -8.16 -4.67
N GLY A 315 -9.10 -7.60 -5.75
CA GLY A 315 -7.74 -7.14 -5.98
C GLY A 315 -7.65 -6.55 -7.36
N LEU A 316 -6.98 -5.43 -7.49
CA LEU A 316 -6.88 -4.72 -8.74
C LEU A 316 -5.45 -4.63 -9.22
N PHE A 317 -5.23 -5.12 -10.45
CA PHE A 317 -3.99 -4.98 -11.18
C PHE A 317 -4.17 -4.03 -12.36
N LYS A 318 -3.14 -3.22 -12.64
CA LYS A 318 -3.06 -2.48 -13.91
C LYS A 318 -2.83 -3.38 -15.13
N THR A 319 -2.39 -4.64 -14.94
CA THR A 319 -2.01 -5.54 -16.02
C THR A 319 -3.00 -6.68 -16.14
N LYS A 320 -3.85 -6.62 -17.14
CA LYS A 320 -4.76 -7.73 -17.51
C LYS A 320 -3.97 -8.98 -17.94
N GLY A 321 -4.42 -10.15 -17.53
CA GLY A 321 -3.94 -11.43 -18.02
C GLY A 321 -2.94 -12.12 -17.08
N VAL A 322 -1.66 -12.27 -17.49
CA VAL A 322 -0.68 -13.14 -16.80
C VAL A 322 -0.43 -12.71 -15.37
N GLY A 323 -0.15 -11.43 -15.11
CA GLY A 323 0.07 -10.92 -13.75
C GLY A 323 -1.17 -11.08 -12.86
N GLN A 324 -2.35 -10.87 -13.42
CA GLN A 324 -3.64 -11.05 -12.74
C GLN A 324 -3.86 -12.52 -12.35
N GLN A 325 -3.57 -13.48 -13.25
CA GLN A 325 -3.70 -14.91 -12.96
C GLN A 325 -2.70 -15.37 -11.90
N ILE A 326 -1.44 -14.96 -12.02
CA ILE A 326 -0.39 -15.34 -11.05
C ILE A 326 -0.72 -14.78 -9.64
N LEU A 327 -1.29 -13.58 -9.56
CA LEU A 327 -1.73 -13.07 -8.28
C LEU A 327 -2.95 -13.83 -7.74
N ALA A 328 -3.95 -14.10 -8.58
CA ALA A 328 -5.11 -14.89 -8.18
C ALA A 328 -4.68 -16.25 -7.60
N ASP A 329 -3.72 -16.90 -8.27
CA ASP A 329 -3.14 -18.15 -7.81
C ASP A 329 -2.33 -17.98 -6.50
N ALA A 330 -1.57 -16.88 -6.38
CA ALA A 330 -0.75 -16.61 -5.19
C ALA A 330 -1.59 -16.41 -3.93
N VAL A 331 -2.72 -15.69 -4.03
CA VAL A 331 -3.56 -15.36 -2.86
C VAL A 331 -4.81 -16.25 -2.75
N ASP A 332 -4.97 -17.23 -3.65
CA ASP A 332 -6.12 -18.15 -3.75
C ASP A 332 -7.47 -17.41 -3.67
N THR A 333 -7.56 -16.30 -4.42
CA THR A 333 -8.72 -15.39 -4.38
C THR A 333 -8.97 -14.84 -5.79
N PRO A 334 -10.23 -14.65 -6.21
CA PRO A 334 -10.56 -14.01 -7.47
C PRO A 334 -9.98 -12.60 -7.56
N ILE A 335 -9.37 -12.25 -8.68
CA ILE A 335 -8.78 -10.94 -8.95
C ILE A 335 -9.48 -10.28 -10.12
N SER A 336 -10.00 -9.08 -9.87
CA SER A 336 -10.63 -8.23 -10.89
C SER A 336 -9.71 -7.10 -11.33
N VAL A 337 -9.78 -6.69 -12.59
CA VAL A 337 -9.12 -5.49 -13.10
C VAL A 337 -10.17 -4.55 -13.68
N MET A 338 -10.33 -3.39 -13.07
CA MET A 338 -11.24 -2.34 -13.54
C MET A 338 -10.57 -1.49 -14.62
N GLU A 339 -11.35 -0.94 -15.54
CA GLU A 339 -10.82 -0.03 -16.57
C GLU A 339 -10.23 1.25 -15.95
N THR A 340 -10.82 1.72 -14.85
CA THR A 340 -10.39 2.89 -14.07
C THR A 340 -9.14 2.65 -13.21
N ALA A 341 -8.62 1.43 -13.13
CA ALA A 341 -7.44 1.10 -12.31
C ALA A 341 -6.18 1.92 -12.72
N GLY A 342 -6.14 2.43 -13.94
CA GLY A 342 -5.07 3.29 -14.45
C GLY A 342 -5.12 4.73 -13.94
N GLU A 343 -6.29 5.24 -13.57
CA GLU A 343 -6.52 6.64 -13.20
C GLU A 343 -6.15 6.93 -11.73
N GLY A 344 -6.16 5.90 -10.89
CA GLY A 344 -5.61 5.93 -9.54
C GLY A 344 -6.24 6.96 -8.59
N GLY A 345 -5.39 7.55 -7.73
CA GLY A 345 -5.83 8.43 -6.65
C GLY A 345 -6.54 9.71 -7.11
N ALA A 346 -6.15 10.28 -8.26
CA ALA A 346 -6.79 11.50 -8.79
C ALA A 346 -8.26 11.26 -9.11
N TRP A 347 -8.59 10.11 -9.71
CA TRP A 347 -10.00 9.73 -9.96
C TRP A 347 -10.72 9.45 -8.64
N GLY A 348 -10.08 8.74 -7.72
CA GLY A 348 -10.67 8.42 -6.42
C GLY A 348 -11.04 9.66 -5.60
N ILE A 349 -10.19 10.70 -5.55
CA ILE A 349 -10.55 11.94 -4.84
C ILE A 349 -11.66 12.70 -5.55
N ALA A 350 -11.71 12.69 -6.89
CA ALA A 350 -12.82 13.29 -7.64
C ALA A 350 -14.16 12.58 -7.34
N VAL A 351 -14.14 11.24 -7.18
CA VAL A 351 -15.31 10.47 -6.74
C VAL A 351 -15.72 10.83 -5.32
N LEU A 352 -14.77 11.00 -4.38
CA LEU A 352 -15.08 11.47 -3.02
C LEU A 352 -15.67 12.88 -3.01
N ALA A 353 -15.22 13.77 -3.88
CA ALA A 353 -15.80 15.10 -4.04
C ALA A 353 -17.24 15.01 -4.59
N ALA A 354 -17.50 14.13 -5.56
CA ALA A 354 -18.85 13.86 -6.04
C ALA A 354 -19.74 13.24 -4.95
N TYR A 355 -19.20 12.31 -4.16
CA TYR A 355 -19.90 11.69 -3.03
C TYR A 355 -20.35 12.74 -2.00
N LEU A 356 -19.51 13.74 -1.68
CA LEU A 356 -19.87 14.83 -0.76
C LEU A 356 -21.21 15.49 -1.17
N ILE A 357 -21.42 15.67 -2.48
CA ILE A 357 -22.57 16.44 -3.01
C ILE A 357 -23.75 15.52 -3.37
N HIS A 358 -23.48 14.30 -3.84
CA HIS A 358 -24.45 13.45 -4.52
C HIS A 358 -24.71 12.10 -3.83
N ASN A 359 -24.28 11.91 -2.57
CA ASN A 359 -24.46 10.62 -1.88
C ASN A 359 -25.92 10.20 -1.67
N ASN A 360 -26.87 11.15 -1.66
CA ASN A 360 -28.31 10.89 -1.47
C ASN A 360 -28.62 10.04 -0.22
N GLY A 361 -27.79 10.15 0.84
CA GLY A 361 -27.92 9.37 2.08
C GLY A 361 -27.39 7.94 2.00
N LYS A 362 -26.74 7.54 0.91
CA LYS A 362 -26.05 6.26 0.77
C LYS A 362 -24.70 6.31 1.51
N ASN A 363 -24.28 5.18 2.06
CA ASN A 363 -22.87 5.03 2.48
C ASN A 363 -21.93 4.97 1.26
N LEU A 364 -20.64 5.12 1.49
CA LEU A 364 -19.66 5.19 0.39
C LEU A 364 -19.67 3.92 -0.46
N GLY A 365 -19.72 2.74 0.15
CA GLY A 365 -19.73 1.46 -0.58
C GLY A 365 -20.93 1.32 -1.51
N ASP A 366 -22.13 1.63 -1.00
CA ASP A 366 -23.36 1.58 -1.80
C ASP A 366 -23.33 2.62 -2.93
N TYR A 367 -22.87 3.84 -2.65
CA TYR A 367 -22.70 4.88 -3.67
C TYR A 367 -21.76 4.42 -4.79
N LEU A 368 -20.62 3.83 -4.46
CA LEU A 368 -19.69 3.30 -5.45
C LEU A 368 -20.34 2.20 -6.28
N ASN A 369 -20.98 1.23 -5.65
CA ASN A 369 -21.58 0.09 -6.36
C ASN A 369 -22.75 0.50 -7.27
N GLU A 370 -23.62 1.38 -6.80
CA GLU A 370 -24.89 1.68 -7.47
C GLU A 370 -24.82 2.85 -8.44
N GLU A 371 -23.90 3.84 -8.22
CA GLU A 371 -23.83 5.05 -9.01
C GLU A 371 -22.54 5.13 -9.84
N VAL A 372 -21.39 4.80 -9.23
CA VAL A 372 -20.11 5.02 -9.90
C VAL A 372 -19.72 3.83 -10.79
N PHE A 373 -19.86 2.62 -10.28
CA PHE A 373 -19.45 1.39 -10.96
C PHE A 373 -20.63 0.57 -11.50
N ALA A 374 -21.84 1.10 -11.42
CA ALA A 374 -23.02 0.43 -11.96
C ALA A 374 -22.85 0.07 -13.44
N GLY A 375 -22.97 -1.22 -13.77
CA GLY A 375 -22.84 -1.72 -15.15
C GLY A 375 -21.41 -1.75 -15.71
N GLN A 376 -20.40 -1.45 -14.90
CA GLN A 376 -19.00 -1.63 -15.31
C GLN A 376 -18.58 -3.09 -15.07
N GLU A 377 -18.24 -3.80 -16.14
CA GLU A 377 -17.68 -5.13 -16.04
C GLU A 377 -16.14 -5.03 -16.01
N GLY A 378 -15.55 -5.41 -14.86
CA GLY A 378 -14.11 -5.67 -14.76
C GLY A 378 -13.77 -7.03 -15.37
N SER A 379 -12.52 -7.23 -15.80
CA SER A 379 -12.05 -8.59 -16.11
C SER A 379 -11.75 -9.31 -14.79
N GLU A 380 -12.51 -10.35 -14.47
CA GLU A 380 -12.25 -11.19 -13.29
C GLU A 380 -11.55 -12.48 -13.71
N LEU A 381 -10.53 -12.88 -12.97
CA LEU A 381 -9.87 -14.19 -13.10
C LEU A 381 -9.91 -14.90 -11.75
N ASN A 382 -10.44 -16.13 -11.80
CA ASN A 382 -10.44 -17.02 -10.64
C ASN A 382 -9.08 -17.72 -10.49
N PRO A 383 -8.67 -18.09 -9.25
CA PRO A 383 -7.46 -18.86 -9.03
C PRO A 383 -7.55 -20.22 -9.72
N ASN A 384 -6.44 -20.63 -10.34
CA ASN A 384 -6.27 -21.96 -10.90
C ASN A 384 -5.64 -22.86 -9.84
N GLN A 385 -6.29 -23.95 -9.47
CA GLN A 385 -5.85 -24.82 -8.37
C GLN A 385 -4.47 -25.48 -8.61
N GLU A 386 -4.06 -25.69 -9.84
CA GLU A 386 -2.70 -26.14 -10.17
C GLU A 386 -1.69 -24.99 -9.92
N GLY A 387 -2.05 -23.77 -10.32
CA GLY A 387 -1.27 -22.57 -10.06
C GLY A 387 -1.12 -22.28 -8.57
N VAL A 388 -2.21 -22.36 -7.79
CA VAL A 388 -2.19 -22.21 -6.31
C VAL A 388 -1.21 -23.18 -5.67
N LYS A 389 -1.34 -24.48 -5.95
CA LYS A 389 -0.43 -25.51 -5.43
C LYS A 389 1.02 -25.28 -5.84
N GLY A 390 1.24 -24.89 -7.10
CA GLY A 390 2.58 -24.61 -7.59
C GLY A 390 3.20 -23.39 -6.93
N PHE A 391 2.42 -22.33 -6.68
CA PHE A 391 2.89 -21.16 -5.97
C PHE A 391 3.18 -21.48 -4.50
N ASP A 392 2.33 -22.26 -3.82
CA ASP A 392 2.56 -22.69 -2.43
C ASP A 392 3.83 -23.53 -2.31
N GLU A 393 4.12 -24.42 -3.27
CA GLU A 393 5.36 -25.20 -3.32
C GLU A 393 6.58 -24.25 -3.50
N PHE A 394 6.48 -23.26 -4.39
CA PHE A 394 7.52 -22.25 -4.57
C PHE A 394 7.75 -21.47 -3.28
N ILE A 395 6.68 -20.99 -2.60
CA ILE A 395 6.78 -20.23 -1.34
C ILE A 395 7.42 -21.05 -0.22
N ARG A 396 7.15 -22.34 -0.16
CA ARG A 396 7.83 -23.24 0.80
C ARG A 396 9.34 -23.21 0.59
N ILE A 397 9.79 -23.42 -0.65
CA ILE A 397 11.22 -23.39 -1.02
C ILE A 397 11.80 -21.99 -0.81
N TYR A 398 11.05 -20.94 -1.13
CA TYR A 398 11.45 -19.55 -0.93
C TYR A 398 11.74 -19.26 0.56
N LYS A 399 10.83 -19.67 1.45
CA LYS A 399 11.00 -19.49 2.91
C LYS A 399 12.19 -20.29 3.45
N GLU A 400 12.36 -21.54 3.00
CA GLU A 400 13.48 -22.41 3.38
C GLU A 400 14.83 -21.83 2.90
N GLY A 401 14.85 -21.13 1.79
CA GLY A 401 16.05 -20.53 1.19
C GLY A 401 16.41 -19.12 1.70
N LEU A 402 15.58 -18.46 2.51
CA LEU A 402 15.88 -17.12 3.06
C LEU A 402 17.26 -17.00 3.77
N PRO A 403 17.78 -18.04 4.44
CA PRO A 403 19.15 -18.00 4.97
C PRO A 403 20.24 -17.78 3.91
N ILE A 404 20.00 -18.15 2.64
CA ILE A 404 20.92 -17.90 1.53
C ILE A 404 21.01 -16.39 1.26
N GLU A 405 19.86 -15.71 1.19
CA GLU A 405 19.77 -14.27 1.04
C GLU A 405 20.45 -13.53 2.21
N ARG A 406 20.16 -13.94 3.47
CA ARG A 406 20.82 -13.39 4.66
C ARG A 406 22.35 -13.55 4.60
N THR A 407 22.83 -14.70 4.12
CA THR A 407 24.25 -14.94 3.96
C THR A 407 24.86 -14.06 2.89
N ALA A 408 24.17 -13.85 1.76
CA ALA A 408 24.61 -12.95 0.70
C ALA A 408 24.71 -11.49 1.21
N VAL A 409 23.70 -11.00 1.92
CA VAL A 409 23.72 -9.66 2.56
C VAL A 409 24.91 -9.52 3.50
N ASN A 410 25.15 -10.51 4.37
CA ASN A 410 26.23 -10.46 5.36
C ASN A 410 27.63 -10.55 4.74
N SER A 411 27.75 -11.24 3.59
CA SER A 411 29.04 -11.53 2.95
C SER A 411 29.44 -10.53 1.89
N MET A 412 28.44 -9.93 1.19
CA MET A 412 28.64 -8.97 0.10
C MET A 412 28.36 -7.55 0.59
N LYS A 413 29.15 -7.05 1.51
CA LYS A 413 29.08 -5.64 1.94
C LYS A 413 29.77 -4.78 0.87
N LEU A 414 28.95 -3.98 0.16
CA LEU A 414 29.38 -3.08 -0.92
C LEU A 414 29.59 -1.68 -0.37
#